data_37e5affb1b1940f13b2557d1b426aaf7
#
_entry.id   37e5affb1b1940f13b2557d1b426aaf7
#
_cell.length_a   1.000
_cell.length_b   1.000
_cell.length_c   1.000
_cell.angle_alpha   90.00
_cell.angle_beta   90.00
_cell.angle_gamma   90.00
#
_symmetry.space_group_name_H-M   'P 1'
#
loop_
_entity.id
_entity.type
_entity.pdbx_description
1 polymer ?
#
loop_
_entity_poly.entity_id
_entity_poly.type
_entity_poly.pdbx_seq_one_letter_code
_entity_poly.pdbx_strand_id
1 'polypeptide(L)'
;MKSADSKLLARLDAALTATRDPIRRACLRAERAGYRARQGHFDQARSELDGLRLQFAMHPHPEVSIWLCLLEGWIAYYENLDHSALDRMKRARALSAAARLDNLHALSAAWLAHLHYAYNEFEQAARMVDEALGLAGADGHAAQARASLVVAEACHFAGRFDLAQPWYVEARTHARVDDDVQTLSAVNYNLAALQASQSMKAAVFGGADADALIRHAAASVESAGNFDEWIGTLSLGSLLPLLRASIASSRSEFARALALYGEDFHSTAEQGQTRVLPALFADRAWCRCRSGDFAGARADVAQAERRIDPTIDSDDRALAHGRLAQVLSVLGDSASSQAHERCAQDALIQHRRDQARVLEAFSGLLKVRAPRTTARAAVRTAPC
;
A
#
# COMPACT_ATOMS: atom_id res chain seq x y z
N MET A 1 12.10 -19.95 11.59
CA MET A 1 10.67 -20.24 11.92
C MET A 1 10.00 -20.82 10.68
N LYS A 2 9.17 -21.88 10.77
CA LYS A 2 8.37 -22.29 9.62
C LYS A 2 7.32 -21.20 9.36
N SER A 3 7.27 -20.66 8.14
CA SER A 3 6.16 -19.82 7.68
C SER A 3 4.84 -20.56 7.93
N ALA A 4 3.80 -19.84 8.36
CA ALA A 4 2.49 -20.43 8.50
C ALA A 4 2.01 -20.91 7.12
N ASP A 5 1.62 -22.18 7.02
CA ASP A 5 1.05 -22.72 5.79
C ASP A 5 -0.18 -21.90 5.40
N SER A 6 -0.17 -21.31 4.21
CA SER A 6 -1.30 -20.49 3.73
C SER A 6 -2.51 -21.40 3.48
N LYS A 7 -3.57 -21.20 4.26
CA LYS A 7 -4.83 -21.94 4.08
C LYS A 7 -5.44 -21.73 2.69
N LEU A 8 -5.30 -20.53 2.13
CA LEU A 8 -5.73 -20.25 0.76
C LEU A 8 -4.99 -21.11 -0.25
N LEU A 9 -3.62 -21.22 -0.15
CA LEU A 9 -2.87 -22.10 -1.03
C LEU A 9 -3.28 -23.56 -0.87
N ALA A 10 -3.46 -24.04 0.35
CA ALA A 10 -3.90 -25.40 0.60
C ALA A 10 -5.28 -25.68 -0.02
N ARG A 11 -6.22 -24.71 0.07
CA ARG A 11 -7.54 -24.79 -0.56
C ARG A 11 -7.43 -24.82 -2.08
N LEU A 12 -6.58 -23.98 -2.69
CA LEU A 12 -6.36 -23.96 -4.14
C LEU A 12 -5.72 -25.27 -4.62
N ASP A 13 -4.74 -25.82 -3.90
CA ASP A 13 -4.10 -27.09 -4.23
C ASP A 13 -5.07 -28.28 -4.13
N ALA A 14 -5.94 -28.29 -3.12
CA ALA A 14 -7.01 -29.27 -3.01
C ALA A 14 -8.02 -29.17 -4.17
N ALA A 15 -8.43 -27.94 -4.54
CA ALA A 15 -9.31 -27.71 -5.70
C ALA A 15 -8.68 -28.14 -7.01
N LEU A 16 -7.35 -27.87 -7.20
CA LEU A 16 -6.59 -28.30 -8.37
C LEU A 16 -6.53 -29.84 -8.49
N THR A 17 -6.45 -30.52 -7.36
CA THR A 17 -6.43 -32.01 -7.33
C THR A 17 -7.80 -32.59 -7.64
N ALA A 18 -8.86 -31.94 -7.18
CA ALA A 18 -10.23 -32.42 -7.32
C ALA A 18 -10.83 -32.17 -8.73
N THR A 19 -10.40 -31.11 -9.42
CA THR A 19 -11.01 -30.75 -10.72
C THR A 19 -10.39 -31.52 -11.89
N ARG A 20 -11.25 -32.01 -12.80
CA ARG A 20 -10.88 -32.59 -14.09
C ARG A 20 -11.12 -31.62 -15.25
N ASP A 21 -11.85 -30.55 -15.03
CA ASP A 21 -12.12 -29.53 -16.04
C ASP A 21 -10.82 -28.75 -16.37
N PRO A 22 -10.34 -28.77 -17.61
CA PRO A 22 -9.09 -28.12 -18.00
C PRO A 22 -9.15 -26.60 -17.86
N ILE A 23 -10.30 -25.97 -18.08
CA ILE A 23 -10.48 -24.52 -17.95
C ILE A 23 -10.44 -24.13 -16.48
N ARG A 24 -11.25 -24.79 -15.63
CA ARG A 24 -11.24 -24.55 -14.19
C ARG A 24 -9.86 -24.78 -13.59
N ARG A 25 -9.15 -25.81 -14.05
CA ARG A 25 -7.78 -26.09 -13.62
C ARG A 25 -6.81 -24.96 -13.98
N ALA A 26 -6.92 -24.42 -15.20
CA ALA A 26 -6.11 -23.29 -15.64
C ALA A 26 -6.38 -22.02 -14.83
N CYS A 27 -7.65 -21.71 -14.55
CA CYS A 27 -8.03 -20.58 -13.71
C CYS A 27 -7.47 -20.71 -12.29
N LEU A 28 -7.61 -21.87 -11.65
CA LEU A 28 -7.05 -22.14 -10.31
C LEU A 28 -5.51 -22.03 -10.29
N ARG A 29 -4.83 -22.48 -11.36
CA ARG A 29 -3.37 -22.31 -11.49
C ARG A 29 -2.98 -20.84 -11.57
N ALA A 30 -3.70 -20.05 -12.36
CA ALA A 30 -3.46 -18.61 -12.49
C ALA A 30 -3.75 -17.87 -11.17
N GLU A 31 -4.84 -18.21 -10.47
CA GLU A 31 -5.18 -17.66 -9.15
C GLU A 31 -4.08 -17.96 -8.13
N ARG A 32 -3.63 -19.22 -8.06
CA ARG A 32 -2.53 -19.65 -7.19
C ARG A 32 -1.22 -18.91 -7.51
N ALA A 33 -0.89 -18.74 -8.80
CA ALA A 33 0.27 -17.99 -9.24
C ALA A 33 0.17 -16.50 -8.86
N GLY A 34 -1.01 -15.91 -8.98
CA GLY A 34 -1.28 -14.54 -8.55
C GLY A 34 -1.09 -14.37 -7.04
N TYR A 35 -1.52 -15.34 -6.24
CA TYR A 35 -1.26 -15.32 -4.81
C TYR A 35 0.25 -15.39 -4.51
N ARG A 36 1.00 -16.25 -5.21
CA ARG A 36 2.47 -16.35 -5.10
C ARG A 36 3.18 -15.06 -5.52
N ALA A 37 2.71 -14.40 -6.58
CA ALA A 37 3.24 -13.09 -6.97
C ALA A 37 3.06 -12.07 -5.85
N ARG A 38 1.91 -12.05 -5.18
CA ARG A 38 1.66 -11.17 -4.02
C ARG A 38 2.54 -11.51 -2.80
N GLN A 39 3.01 -12.75 -2.69
CA GLN A 39 4.00 -13.16 -1.68
C GLN A 39 5.45 -12.79 -2.04
N GLY A 40 5.73 -12.36 -3.29
CA GLY A 40 7.08 -12.09 -3.80
C GLY A 40 7.75 -13.28 -4.49
N HIS A 41 7.02 -14.37 -4.76
CA HIS A 41 7.55 -15.52 -5.48
C HIS A 41 7.41 -15.34 -7.01
N PHE A 42 8.06 -14.33 -7.56
CA PHE A 42 7.87 -13.90 -8.95
C PHE A 42 8.28 -14.92 -9.99
N ASP A 43 9.40 -15.64 -9.79
CA ASP A 43 9.87 -16.66 -10.74
C ASP A 43 8.85 -17.78 -10.91
N GLN A 44 8.26 -18.24 -9.80
CA GLN A 44 7.21 -19.27 -9.82
C GLN A 44 5.94 -18.75 -10.52
N ALA A 45 5.58 -17.50 -10.25
CA ALA A 45 4.41 -16.87 -10.87
C ALA A 45 4.60 -16.69 -12.39
N ARG A 46 5.79 -16.27 -12.85
CA ARG A 46 6.13 -16.15 -14.27
C ARG A 46 6.15 -17.51 -14.98
N SER A 47 6.79 -18.50 -14.39
CA SER A 47 6.83 -19.85 -14.97
C SER A 47 5.41 -20.40 -15.20
N GLU A 48 4.51 -20.17 -14.25
CA GLU A 48 3.10 -20.57 -14.38
C GLU A 48 2.37 -19.77 -15.45
N LEU A 49 2.58 -18.45 -15.51
CA LEU A 49 2.03 -17.55 -16.54
C LEU A 49 2.44 -17.99 -17.94
N ASP A 50 3.73 -18.27 -18.16
CA ASP A 50 4.24 -18.67 -19.46
C ASP A 50 3.73 -20.04 -19.89
N GLY A 51 3.62 -20.98 -18.95
CA GLY A 51 3.01 -22.28 -19.21
C GLY A 51 1.53 -22.19 -19.61
N LEU A 52 0.77 -21.33 -18.95
CA LEU A 52 -0.64 -21.10 -19.30
C LEU A 52 -0.80 -20.35 -20.62
N ARG A 53 0.04 -19.37 -20.91
CA ARG A 53 0.06 -18.68 -22.21
C ARG A 53 0.30 -19.64 -23.36
N LEU A 54 1.30 -20.52 -23.22
CA LEU A 54 1.60 -21.52 -24.23
C LEU A 54 0.43 -22.51 -24.43
N GLN A 55 -0.16 -22.97 -23.33
CA GLN A 55 -1.29 -23.92 -23.36
C GLN A 55 -2.51 -23.34 -24.07
N PHE A 56 -2.80 -22.05 -23.93
CA PHE A 56 -3.98 -21.39 -24.48
C PHE A 56 -3.68 -20.48 -25.68
N ALA A 57 -2.47 -20.56 -26.26
CA ALA A 57 -2.05 -19.72 -27.39
C ALA A 57 -2.96 -19.90 -28.61
N MET A 58 -3.27 -21.15 -28.98
CA MET A 58 -4.06 -21.48 -30.17
C MET A 58 -5.56 -21.46 -29.92
N HIS A 59 -6.00 -21.70 -28.69
CA HIS A 59 -7.41 -21.77 -28.31
C HIS A 59 -7.64 -20.95 -27.03
N PRO A 60 -7.67 -19.61 -27.13
CA PRO A 60 -7.87 -18.74 -25.96
C PRO A 60 -9.27 -18.93 -25.39
N HIS A 61 -9.36 -19.01 -24.05
CA HIS A 61 -10.61 -19.06 -23.34
C HIS A 61 -10.83 -17.75 -22.56
N PRO A 62 -12.01 -17.11 -22.59
CA PRO A 62 -12.24 -15.81 -21.98
C PRO A 62 -11.84 -15.76 -20.49
N GLU A 63 -12.30 -16.71 -19.69
CA GLU A 63 -12.01 -16.74 -18.25
C GLU A 63 -10.51 -16.89 -17.96
N VAL A 64 -9.82 -17.77 -18.70
CA VAL A 64 -8.36 -17.94 -18.56
C VAL A 64 -7.63 -16.65 -18.97
N SER A 65 -8.07 -16.00 -20.06
CA SER A 65 -7.47 -14.75 -20.53
C SER A 65 -7.60 -13.61 -19.50
N ILE A 66 -8.71 -13.56 -18.77
CA ILE A 66 -8.92 -12.61 -17.67
C ILE A 66 -7.92 -12.89 -16.54
N TRP A 67 -7.81 -14.14 -16.11
CA TRP A 67 -6.86 -14.54 -15.06
C TRP A 67 -5.40 -14.28 -15.46
N LEU A 68 -5.04 -14.47 -16.73
CA LEU A 68 -3.70 -14.15 -17.23
C LEU A 68 -3.42 -12.63 -17.14
N CYS A 69 -4.40 -11.79 -17.50
CA CYS A 69 -4.25 -10.34 -17.36
C CYS A 69 -4.11 -9.91 -15.89
N LEU A 70 -4.89 -10.50 -14.97
CA LEU A 70 -4.77 -10.25 -13.53
C LEU A 70 -3.39 -10.66 -13.01
N LEU A 71 -2.92 -11.85 -13.37
CA LEU A 71 -1.61 -12.39 -12.97
C LEU A 71 -0.47 -11.49 -13.48
N GLU A 72 -0.49 -11.09 -14.75
CA GLU A 72 0.46 -10.14 -15.33
C GLU A 72 0.46 -8.80 -14.56
N GLY A 73 -0.72 -8.29 -14.25
CA GLY A 73 -0.88 -7.05 -13.50
C GLY A 73 -0.33 -7.15 -12.08
N TRP A 74 -0.56 -8.27 -11.38
CA TRP A 74 0.00 -8.48 -10.04
C TRP A 74 1.52 -8.63 -10.07
N ILE A 75 2.09 -9.35 -11.02
CA ILE A 75 3.55 -9.47 -11.16
C ILE A 75 4.14 -8.07 -11.37
N ALA A 76 3.64 -7.30 -12.34
CA ALA A 76 4.13 -5.97 -12.64
C ALA A 76 4.02 -5.01 -11.44
N TYR A 77 2.90 -5.06 -10.70
CA TYR A 77 2.70 -4.21 -9.54
C TYR A 77 3.60 -4.59 -8.35
N TYR A 78 3.63 -5.87 -7.96
CA TYR A 78 4.33 -6.27 -6.73
C TYR A 78 5.84 -6.38 -6.89
N GLU A 79 6.35 -6.52 -8.10
CA GLU A 79 7.78 -6.63 -8.34
C GLU A 79 8.49 -5.27 -8.30
N ASN A 80 7.94 -4.27 -8.99
CA ASN A 80 8.59 -2.96 -9.15
C ASN A 80 7.62 -1.79 -9.35
N LEU A 81 6.36 -1.94 -8.96
CA LEU A 81 5.30 -0.94 -9.09
C LEU A 81 5.13 -0.42 -10.53
N ASP A 82 5.33 -1.31 -11.52
CA ASP A 82 5.30 -0.95 -12.93
C ASP A 82 3.90 -0.44 -13.34
N HIS A 83 3.90 0.71 -14.01
CA HIS A 83 2.67 1.37 -14.48
C HIS A 83 1.87 0.52 -15.47
N SER A 84 2.52 -0.44 -16.16
CA SER A 84 1.85 -1.39 -17.05
C SER A 84 0.80 -2.26 -16.34
N ALA A 85 0.87 -2.39 -15.02
CA ALA A 85 -0.16 -3.05 -14.22
C ALA A 85 -1.56 -2.47 -14.46
N LEU A 86 -1.65 -1.13 -14.64
CA LEU A 86 -2.92 -0.45 -14.91
C LEU A 86 -3.58 -0.94 -16.21
N ASP A 87 -2.79 -1.08 -17.29
CA ASP A 87 -3.33 -1.53 -18.58
C ASP A 87 -3.75 -3.00 -18.54
N ARG A 88 -3.02 -3.84 -17.79
CA ARG A 88 -3.37 -5.24 -17.57
C ARG A 88 -4.71 -5.36 -16.84
N MET A 89 -4.91 -4.58 -15.78
CA MET A 89 -6.16 -4.57 -15.02
C MET A 89 -7.33 -3.99 -15.83
N LYS A 90 -7.11 -2.94 -16.64
CA LYS A 90 -8.12 -2.42 -17.59
C LYS A 90 -8.57 -3.49 -18.58
N ARG A 91 -7.61 -4.26 -19.11
CA ARG A 91 -7.92 -5.36 -20.04
C ARG A 91 -8.70 -6.48 -19.34
N ALA A 92 -8.29 -6.88 -18.12
CA ALA A 92 -9.02 -7.88 -17.34
C ALA A 92 -10.47 -7.45 -17.11
N ARG A 93 -10.68 -6.19 -16.70
CA ARG A 93 -12.02 -5.62 -16.49
C ARG A 93 -12.87 -5.63 -17.77
N ALA A 94 -12.32 -5.21 -18.90
CA ALA A 94 -13.04 -5.20 -20.16
C ALA A 94 -13.45 -6.61 -20.62
N LEU A 95 -12.53 -7.59 -20.52
CA LEU A 95 -12.80 -8.98 -20.87
C LEU A 95 -13.83 -9.62 -19.93
N SER A 96 -13.77 -9.38 -18.62
CA SER A 96 -14.72 -9.92 -17.66
C SER A 96 -16.13 -9.33 -17.81
N ALA A 97 -16.23 -8.04 -18.14
CA ALA A 97 -17.49 -7.40 -18.49
C ALA A 97 -18.11 -8.02 -19.76
N ALA A 98 -17.31 -8.20 -20.83
CA ALA A 98 -17.76 -8.81 -22.08
C ALA A 98 -18.20 -10.27 -21.89
N ALA A 99 -17.51 -11.01 -21.05
CA ALA A 99 -17.82 -12.40 -20.73
C ALA A 99 -18.94 -12.58 -19.68
N ARG A 100 -19.44 -11.49 -19.07
CA ARG A 100 -20.42 -11.47 -17.99
C ARG A 100 -20.00 -12.32 -16.77
N LEU A 101 -18.73 -12.21 -16.40
CA LEU A 101 -18.13 -12.88 -15.24
C LEU A 101 -18.03 -11.88 -14.08
N ASP A 102 -19.16 -11.63 -13.40
CA ASP A 102 -19.32 -10.53 -12.44
C ASP A 102 -18.30 -10.54 -11.31
N ASN A 103 -17.95 -11.70 -10.76
CA ASN A 103 -16.93 -11.78 -9.69
C ASN A 103 -15.52 -11.40 -10.19
N LEU A 104 -15.13 -11.80 -11.41
CA LEU A 104 -13.85 -11.40 -12.01
C LEU A 104 -13.87 -9.94 -12.44
N HIS A 105 -15.03 -9.44 -12.88
CA HIS A 105 -15.22 -8.02 -13.17
C HIS A 105 -15.06 -7.18 -11.89
N ALA A 106 -15.72 -7.57 -10.79
CA ALA A 106 -15.59 -6.94 -9.49
C ALA A 106 -14.11 -6.94 -9.00
N LEU A 107 -13.42 -8.07 -9.13
CA LEU A 107 -12.01 -8.19 -8.73
C LEU A 107 -11.10 -7.27 -9.56
N SER A 108 -11.31 -7.23 -10.87
CA SER A 108 -10.55 -6.36 -11.77
C SER A 108 -10.81 -4.88 -11.49
N ALA A 109 -12.07 -4.49 -11.23
CA ALA A 109 -12.45 -3.14 -10.85
C ALA A 109 -11.85 -2.74 -9.49
N ALA A 110 -11.84 -3.64 -8.50
CA ALA A 110 -11.23 -3.38 -7.19
C ALA A 110 -9.71 -3.14 -7.29
N TRP A 111 -9.01 -3.87 -8.16
CA TRP A 111 -7.59 -3.64 -8.42
C TRP A 111 -7.33 -2.36 -9.21
N LEU A 112 -8.21 -2.02 -10.17
CA LEU A 112 -8.16 -0.72 -10.85
C LEU A 112 -8.37 0.43 -9.87
N ALA A 113 -9.31 0.29 -8.93
CA ALA A 113 -9.52 1.28 -7.87
C ALA A 113 -8.23 1.53 -7.08
N HIS A 114 -7.53 0.45 -6.69
CA HIS A 114 -6.26 0.55 -5.97
C HIS A 114 -5.18 1.27 -6.79
N LEU A 115 -5.01 0.90 -8.07
CA LEU A 115 -4.01 1.53 -8.95
C LEU A 115 -4.35 3.00 -9.23
N HIS A 116 -5.61 3.34 -9.52
CA HIS A 116 -6.03 4.72 -9.70
C HIS A 116 -5.80 5.55 -8.43
N TYR A 117 -6.10 4.99 -7.24
CA TYR A 117 -5.80 5.65 -5.97
C TYR A 117 -4.29 5.91 -5.81
N ALA A 118 -3.44 4.91 -6.08
CA ALA A 118 -1.99 5.03 -6.01
C ALA A 118 -1.40 6.07 -6.98
N TYR A 119 -2.12 6.42 -8.04
CA TYR A 119 -1.75 7.46 -9.01
C TYR A 119 -2.48 8.79 -8.80
N ASN A 120 -3.15 8.98 -7.65
CA ASN A 120 -3.91 10.21 -7.32
C ASN A 120 -5.07 10.51 -8.29
N GLU A 121 -5.57 9.50 -8.98
CA GLU A 121 -6.74 9.56 -9.86
C GLU A 121 -8.02 9.25 -9.06
N PHE A 122 -8.33 10.07 -8.06
CA PHE A 122 -9.29 9.77 -7.01
C PHE A 122 -10.72 9.54 -7.50
N GLU A 123 -11.16 10.28 -8.51
CA GLU A 123 -12.50 10.14 -9.10
C GLU A 123 -12.64 8.81 -9.85
N GLN A 124 -11.56 8.36 -10.52
CA GLN A 124 -11.51 7.05 -11.15
C GLN A 124 -11.50 5.94 -10.09
N ALA A 125 -10.69 6.11 -9.05
CA ALA A 125 -10.64 5.17 -7.94
C ALA A 125 -12.03 4.98 -7.30
N ALA A 126 -12.73 6.06 -6.99
CA ALA A 126 -14.07 6.02 -6.40
C ALA A 126 -15.09 5.31 -7.31
N ARG A 127 -15.07 5.61 -8.64
CA ARG A 127 -15.94 4.90 -9.61
C ARG A 127 -15.67 3.40 -9.66
N MET A 128 -14.38 3.02 -9.65
CA MET A 128 -14.00 1.60 -9.67
C MET A 128 -14.35 0.87 -8.38
N VAL A 129 -14.26 1.54 -7.23
CA VAL A 129 -14.77 1.00 -5.95
C VAL A 129 -16.28 0.76 -6.02
N ASP A 130 -17.06 1.75 -6.50
CA ASP A 130 -18.52 1.62 -6.58
C ASP A 130 -18.92 0.46 -7.50
N GLU A 131 -18.27 0.33 -8.64
CA GLU A 131 -18.45 -0.78 -9.58
C GLU A 131 -18.09 -2.12 -8.94
N ALA A 132 -16.93 -2.23 -8.30
CA ALA A 132 -16.49 -3.45 -7.64
C ALA A 132 -17.48 -3.92 -6.55
N LEU A 133 -17.87 -3.01 -5.65
CA LEU A 133 -18.82 -3.31 -4.58
C LEU A 133 -20.24 -3.57 -5.09
N GLY A 134 -20.61 -3.01 -6.26
CA GLY A 134 -21.91 -3.24 -6.90
C GLY A 134 -22.04 -4.61 -7.56
N LEU A 135 -20.93 -5.11 -8.11
CA LEU A 135 -20.87 -6.38 -8.83
C LEU A 135 -20.47 -7.57 -7.93
N ALA A 136 -19.74 -7.32 -6.85
CA ALA A 136 -19.30 -8.38 -5.96
C ALA A 136 -20.49 -9.09 -5.32
N GLY A 137 -20.69 -10.35 -5.70
CA GLY A 137 -21.69 -11.23 -5.08
C GLY A 137 -21.31 -11.61 -3.64
N ALA A 138 -22.12 -12.46 -3.02
CA ALA A 138 -21.89 -12.92 -1.65
C ALA A 138 -20.50 -13.58 -1.46
N ASP A 139 -19.99 -14.23 -2.50
CA ASP A 139 -18.69 -14.93 -2.51
C ASP A 139 -17.54 -14.06 -3.09
N GLY A 140 -17.81 -12.81 -3.43
CA GLY A 140 -16.82 -11.88 -4.01
C GLY A 140 -15.88 -11.27 -2.99
N HIS A 141 -15.43 -12.04 -1.99
CA HIS A 141 -14.67 -11.54 -0.85
C HIS A 141 -13.35 -10.84 -1.23
N ALA A 142 -12.61 -11.37 -2.20
CA ALA A 142 -11.36 -10.75 -2.66
C ALA A 142 -11.58 -9.33 -3.21
N ALA A 143 -12.63 -9.12 -4.01
CA ALA A 143 -13.00 -7.81 -4.54
C ALA A 143 -13.47 -6.86 -3.43
N GLN A 144 -14.33 -7.35 -2.54
CA GLN A 144 -14.85 -6.57 -1.40
C GLN A 144 -13.73 -6.14 -0.46
N ALA A 145 -12.78 -7.05 -0.14
CA ALA A 145 -11.62 -6.74 0.69
C ALA A 145 -10.75 -5.64 0.08
N ARG A 146 -10.42 -5.76 -1.21
CA ARG A 146 -9.58 -4.77 -1.90
C ARG A 146 -10.29 -3.43 -2.05
N ALA A 147 -11.54 -3.40 -2.45
CA ALA A 147 -12.31 -2.16 -2.60
C ALA A 147 -12.48 -1.45 -1.24
N SER A 148 -12.80 -2.18 -0.17
CA SER A 148 -12.91 -1.64 1.18
C SER A 148 -11.58 -1.06 1.67
N LEU A 149 -10.44 -1.70 1.35
CA LEU A 149 -9.13 -1.19 1.69
C LEU A 149 -8.85 0.16 1.02
N VAL A 150 -9.19 0.32 -0.26
CA VAL A 150 -9.02 1.60 -0.99
C VAL A 150 -9.84 2.71 -0.33
N VAL A 151 -11.08 2.46 0.07
CA VAL A 151 -11.89 3.47 0.79
C VAL A 151 -11.29 3.81 2.14
N ALA A 152 -10.81 2.81 2.88
CA ALA A 152 -10.15 3.01 4.16
C ALA A 152 -8.91 3.91 4.03
N GLU A 153 -8.05 3.62 3.06
CA GLU A 153 -6.85 4.41 2.75
C GLU A 153 -7.19 5.84 2.34
N ALA A 154 -8.17 6.02 1.47
CA ALA A 154 -8.64 7.32 1.01
C ALA A 154 -9.15 8.18 2.18
N CYS A 155 -9.98 7.64 3.06
CA CYS A 155 -10.46 8.33 4.26
C CYS A 155 -9.32 8.64 5.24
N HIS A 156 -8.39 7.70 5.44
CA HIS A 156 -7.25 7.87 6.35
C HIS A 156 -6.29 8.95 5.83
N PHE A 157 -5.93 8.92 4.53
CA PHE A 157 -5.15 9.96 3.88
C PHE A 157 -5.78 11.34 4.05
N ALA A 158 -7.10 11.41 3.92
CA ALA A 158 -7.87 12.63 4.12
C ALA A 158 -7.99 13.08 5.60
N GLY A 159 -7.32 12.40 6.53
CA GLY A 159 -7.34 12.71 7.97
C GLY A 159 -8.64 12.29 8.67
N ARG A 160 -9.50 11.50 8.02
CA ARG A 160 -10.80 11.06 8.55
C ARG A 160 -10.71 9.59 9.00
N PHE A 161 -9.90 9.35 10.04
CA PHE A 161 -9.75 8.01 10.60
C PHE A 161 -11.06 7.43 11.13
N ASP A 162 -11.96 8.28 11.63
CA ASP A 162 -13.31 7.92 12.03
C ASP A 162 -14.11 7.25 10.89
N LEU A 163 -13.96 7.74 9.66
CA LEU A 163 -14.57 7.15 8.46
C LEU A 163 -13.77 5.96 7.92
N ALA A 164 -12.44 5.94 8.10
CA ALA A 164 -11.57 4.88 7.62
C ALA A 164 -11.72 3.56 8.40
N GLN A 165 -11.88 3.65 9.73
CA GLN A 165 -11.87 2.49 10.62
C GLN A 165 -12.91 1.41 10.26
N PRO A 166 -14.18 1.73 9.99
CA PRO A 166 -15.16 0.71 9.58
C PRO A 166 -14.75 -0.03 8.31
N TRP A 167 -14.15 0.67 7.34
CA TRP A 167 -13.70 0.09 6.09
C TRP A 167 -12.47 -0.80 6.25
N TYR A 168 -11.53 -0.47 7.15
CA TYR A 168 -10.45 -1.38 7.54
C TYR A 168 -10.99 -2.67 8.17
N VAL A 169 -12.04 -2.57 9.00
CA VAL A 169 -12.70 -3.76 9.58
C VAL A 169 -13.32 -4.60 8.49
N GLU A 170 -14.02 -3.99 7.53
CA GLU A 170 -14.65 -4.69 6.41
C GLU A 170 -13.62 -5.39 5.54
N ALA A 171 -12.53 -4.70 5.16
CA ALA A 171 -11.42 -5.27 4.39
C ALA A 171 -10.83 -6.52 5.09
N ARG A 172 -10.59 -6.43 6.41
CA ARG A 172 -10.09 -7.57 7.20
C ARG A 172 -11.10 -8.71 7.29
N THR A 173 -12.38 -8.39 7.39
CA THR A 173 -13.45 -9.39 7.49
C THR A 173 -13.49 -10.24 6.23
N HIS A 174 -13.53 -9.60 5.07
CA HIS A 174 -13.53 -10.30 3.79
C HIS A 174 -12.25 -11.07 3.52
N ALA A 175 -11.08 -10.49 3.83
CA ALA A 175 -9.81 -11.17 3.69
C ALA A 175 -9.70 -12.42 4.58
N ARG A 176 -10.30 -12.41 5.79
CA ARG A 176 -10.33 -13.57 6.68
C ARG A 176 -11.26 -14.67 6.18
N VAL A 177 -12.43 -14.31 5.62
CA VAL A 177 -13.34 -15.29 5.03
C VAL A 177 -12.67 -16.02 3.87
N ASP A 178 -11.85 -15.33 3.12
CA ASP A 178 -11.12 -15.89 1.97
C ASP A 178 -9.77 -16.55 2.35
N ASP A 179 -9.41 -16.55 3.64
CA ASP A 179 -8.10 -16.98 4.14
C ASP A 179 -6.92 -16.27 3.45
N ASP A 180 -7.15 -15.06 2.91
CA ASP A 180 -6.16 -14.27 2.18
C ASP A 180 -5.27 -13.46 3.13
N VAL A 181 -4.24 -14.11 3.67
CA VAL A 181 -3.29 -13.45 4.59
C VAL A 181 -2.44 -12.36 3.90
N GLN A 182 -2.30 -12.39 2.56
CA GLN A 182 -1.59 -11.34 1.83
C GLN A 182 -2.40 -10.03 1.78
N THR A 183 -3.73 -10.12 1.67
CA THR A 183 -4.58 -8.94 1.82
C THR A 183 -4.59 -8.44 3.27
N LEU A 184 -4.54 -9.32 4.28
CA LEU A 184 -4.38 -8.91 5.68
C LEU A 184 -3.04 -8.19 5.92
N SER A 185 -1.93 -8.68 5.33
CA SER A 185 -0.63 -8.01 5.35
C SER A 185 -0.72 -6.62 4.74
N ALA A 186 -1.30 -6.48 3.55
CA ALA A 186 -1.49 -5.20 2.89
C ALA A 186 -2.29 -4.20 3.75
N VAL A 187 -3.38 -4.64 4.39
CA VAL A 187 -4.17 -3.81 5.33
C VAL A 187 -3.32 -3.31 6.50
N ASN A 188 -2.52 -4.21 7.11
CA ASN A 188 -1.67 -3.85 8.24
C ASN A 188 -0.55 -2.90 7.83
N TYR A 189 0.09 -3.18 6.68
CA TYR A 189 1.17 -2.35 6.14
C TYR A 189 0.67 -0.93 5.81
N ASN A 190 -0.43 -0.80 5.05
CA ASN A 190 -0.93 0.51 4.62
C ASN A 190 -1.41 1.36 5.81
N LEU A 191 -2.04 0.73 6.81
CA LEU A 191 -2.36 1.40 8.06
C LEU A 191 -1.10 1.91 8.78
N ALA A 192 -0.07 1.07 8.88
CA ALA A 192 1.19 1.42 9.52
C ALA A 192 1.93 2.52 8.75
N ALA A 193 1.97 2.47 7.42
CA ALA A 193 2.62 3.47 6.57
C ALA A 193 1.97 4.84 6.69
N LEU A 194 0.63 4.92 6.65
CA LEU A 194 -0.10 6.17 6.84
C LEU A 194 0.11 6.76 8.24
N GLN A 195 0.13 5.94 9.29
CA GLN A 195 0.42 6.40 10.65
C GLN A 195 1.89 6.84 10.80
N ALA A 196 2.83 6.16 10.15
CA ALA A 196 4.22 6.58 10.12
C ALA A 196 4.38 7.94 9.42
N SER A 197 3.73 8.17 8.28
CA SER A 197 3.70 9.48 7.61
C SER A 197 3.13 10.57 8.51
N GLN A 198 2.04 10.30 9.21
CA GLN A 198 1.46 11.26 10.18
C GLN A 198 2.43 11.57 11.33
N SER A 199 3.12 10.56 11.87
CA SER A 199 4.11 10.75 12.93
C SER A 199 5.31 11.58 12.47
N MET A 200 5.79 11.34 11.25
CA MET A 200 6.86 12.14 10.64
C MET A 200 6.42 13.59 10.44
N LYS A 201 5.20 13.83 9.94
CA LYS A 201 4.65 15.19 9.81
C LYS A 201 4.59 15.89 11.17
N ALA A 202 4.17 15.21 12.23
CA ALA A 202 4.17 15.77 13.57
C ALA A 202 5.59 16.07 14.09
N ALA A 203 6.57 15.22 13.80
CA ALA A 203 7.97 15.44 14.18
C ALA A 203 8.65 16.58 13.39
N VAL A 204 8.23 16.83 12.15
CA VAL A 204 8.80 17.89 11.28
C VAL A 204 8.13 19.24 11.54
N PHE A 205 6.80 19.28 11.61
CA PHE A 205 6.02 20.51 11.62
C PHE A 205 5.41 20.82 12.99
N GLY A 206 5.59 19.93 13.96
CA GLY A 206 4.97 20.05 15.28
C GLY A 206 3.52 19.54 15.27
N GLY A 207 2.94 19.47 16.46
CA GLY A 207 1.54 19.09 16.70
C GLY A 207 1.28 18.78 18.16
N ALA A 208 0.07 19.03 18.65
CA ALA A 208 -0.30 18.85 20.06
C ALA A 208 -0.19 17.39 20.54
N ASP A 209 -0.34 16.41 19.65
CA ASP A 209 -0.40 14.97 19.97
C ASP A 209 0.78 14.19 19.37
N ALA A 210 1.91 14.84 19.04
CA ALA A 210 3.04 14.24 18.34
C ALA A 210 3.52 12.92 19.01
N ASP A 211 3.70 12.92 20.33
CA ASP A 211 4.15 11.74 21.07
C ASP A 211 3.14 10.57 21.01
N ALA A 212 1.85 10.86 21.03
CA ALA A 212 0.81 9.83 20.89
C ALA A 212 0.79 9.25 19.48
N LEU A 213 0.90 10.09 18.46
CA LEU A 213 0.99 9.65 17.05
C LEU A 213 2.22 8.76 16.81
N ILE A 214 3.39 9.17 17.35
CA ILE A 214 4.62 8.39 17.22
C ILE A 214 4.50 7.03 17.93
N ARG A 215 3.90 6.97 19.12
CA ARG A 215 3.68 5.69 19.84
C ARG A 215 2.74 4.77 19.06
N HIS A 216 1.63 5.29 18.53
CA HIS A 216 0.67 4.50 17.75
C HIS A 216 1.30 3.98 16.46
N ALA A 217 2.01 4.83 15.73
CA ALA A 217 2.71 4.44 14.51
C ALA A 217 3.75 3.35 14.78
N ALA A 218 4.53 3.48 15.86
CA ALA A 218 5.50 2.47 16.28
C ALA A 218 4.84 1.11 16.53
N ALA A 219 3.74 1.08 17.28
CA ALA A 219 3.02 -0.17 17.56
C ALA A 219 2.46 -0.82 16.28
N SER A 220 1.93 -0.01 15.35
CA SER A 220 1.39 -0.50 14.09
C SER A 220 2.47 -1.04 13.16
N VAL A 221 3.63 -0.37 13.06
CA VAL A 221 4.77 -0.81 12.25
C VAL A 221 5.33 -2.14 12.78
N GLU A 222 5.50 -2.26 14.11
CA GLU A 222 5.95 -3.53 14.72
C GLU A 222 4.90 -4.65 14.52
N SER A 223 3.62 -4.34 14.67
CA SER A 223 2.55 -5.33 14.41
C SER A 223 2.53 -5.83 12.96
N ALA A 224 2.70 -4.92 11.99
CA ALA A 224 2.79 -5.27 10.58
C ALA A 224 4.01 -6.16 10.32
N GLY A 225 5.19 -5.79 10.84
CA GLY A 225 6.42 -6.54 10.68
C GLY A 225 6.33 -7.95 11.27
N ASN A 226 5.84 -8.08 12.50
CA ASN A 226 5.66 -9.40 13.14
C ASN A 226 4.68 -10.29 12.36
N PHE A 227 3.63 -9.69 11.78
CA PHE A 227 2.67 -10.42 10.95
C PHE A 227 3.33 -10.92 9.66
N ASP A 228 4.09 -10.06 8.96
CA ASP A 228 4.76 -10.40 7.71
C ASP A 228 5.84 -11.47 7.91
N GLU A 229 6.61 -11.39 9.00
CA GLU A 229 7.56 -12.44 9.39
C GLU A 229 6.86 -13.77 9.68
N TRP A 230 5.70 -13.72 10.32
CA TRP A 230 4.92 -14.93 10.64
C TRP A 230 4.36 -15.62 9.38
N ILE A 231 3.87 -14.84 8.40
CA ILE A 231 3.35 -15.41 7.14
C ILE A 231 4.45 -15.68 6.10
N GLY A 232 5.66 -15.18 6.32
CA GLY A 232 6.81 -15.38 5.42
C GLY A 232 6.67 -14.67 4.08
N THR A 233 6.02 -13.50 4.03
CA THR A 233 5.95 -12.70 2.80
C THR A 233 7.30 -12.05 2.48
N LEU A 234 7.65 -12.04 1.20
CA LEU A 234 8.85 -11.39 0.67
C LEU A 234 8.53 -10.09 -0.08
N SER A 235 7.28 -9.91 -0.48
CA SER A 235 6.85 -8.71 -1.20
C SER A 235 6.89 -7.50 -0.29
N LEU A 236 7.40 -6.38 -0.82
CA LEU A 236 7.53 -5.10 -0.12
C LEU A 236 8.35 -5.18 1.19
N GLY A 237 9.11 -6.26 1.39
CA GLY A 237 9.88 -6.50 2.62
C GLY A 237 10.93 -5.42 2.93
N SER A 238 11.43 -4.71 1.92
CA SER A 238 12.35 -3.58 2.07
C SER A 238 11.71 -2.33 2.69
N LEU A 239 10.39 -2.21 2.69
CA LEU A 239 9.68 -1.01 3.16
C LEU A 239 9.54 -0.96 4.68
N LEU A 240 9.37 -2.10 5.35
CA LEU A 240 9.22 -2.15 6.81
C LEU A 240 10.44 -1.61 7.56
N PRO A 241 11.70 -1.97 7.22
CA PRO A 241 12.89 -1.34 7.80
C PRO A 241 12.89 0.18 7.65
N LEU A 242 12.43 0.72 6.51
CA LEU A 242 12.35 2.16 6.28
C LEU A 242 11.29 2.83 7.15
N LEU A 243 10.12 2.21 7.35
CA LEU A 243 9.12 2.71 8.29
C LEU A 243 9.65 2.67 9.73
N ARG A 244 10.34 1.61 10.14
CA ARG A 244 11.01 1.51 11.45
C ARG A 244 12.07 2.60 11.62
N ALA A 245 12.85 2.90 10.56
CA ALA A 245 13.84 3.97 10.58
C ALA A 245 13.20 5.34 10.78
N SER A 246 12.13 5.64 10.06
CA SER A 246 11.38 6.90 10.17
C SER A 246 10.77 7.08 11.57
N ILE A 247 10.25 6.02 12.16
CA ILE A 247 9.75 6.04 13.55
C ILE A 247 10.89 6.27 14.54
N ALA A 248 12.03 5.60 14.39
CA ALA A 248 13.21 5.80 15.25
C ALA A 248 13.72 7.25 15.14
N SER A 249 13.78 7.82 13.93
CA SER A 249 14.10 9.23 13.70
C SER A 249 13.14 10.17 14.43
N SER A 250 11.83 9.93 14.30
CA SER A 250 10.77 10.71 14.98
C SER A 250 10.90 10.64 16.52
N ARG A 251 11.46 9.57 17.06
CA ARG A 251 11.74 9.39 18.50
C ARG A 251 13.11 9.91 18.92
N SER A 252 13.86 10.55 18.03
CA SER A 252 15.23 10.98 18.24
C SER A 252 16.22 9.84 18.55
N GLU A 253 15.90 8.61 18.17
CA GLU A 253 16.76 7.43 18.27
C GLU A 253 17.69 7.35 17.04
N PHE A 254 18.51 8.40 16.80
CA PHE A 254 19.20 8.63 15.53
C PHE A 254 20.16 7.50 15.14
N ALA A 255 20.90 6.96 16.10
CA ALA A 255 21.81 5.83 15.83
C ALA A 255 21.04 4.59 15.36
N ARG A 256 19.89 4.31 15.97
CA ARG A 256 19.00 3.20 15.54
C ARG A 256 18.40 3.47 14.17
N ALA A 257 17.96 4.71 13.90
CA ALA A 257 17.43 5.09 12.58
C ALA A 257 18.48 4.87 11.50
N LEU A 258 19.73 5.32 11.71
CA LEU A 258 20.83 5.14 10.76
C LEU A 258 21.15 3.66 10.52
N ALA A 259 21.16 2.83 11.55
CA ALA A 259 21.35 1.39 11.40
C ALA A 259 20.23 0.72 10.58
N LEU A 260 18.97 1.15 10.74
CA LEU A 260 17.81 0.65 10.00
C LEU A 260 17.79 1.14 8.54
N TYR A 261 18.26 2.38 8.28
CA TYR A 261 18.43 2.85 6.90
C TYR A 261 19.47 2.03 6.14
N GLY A 262 20.51 1.52 6.82
CA GLY A 262 21.50 0.63 6.24
C GLY A 262 22.25 1.17 5.02
N GLU A 263 23.04 0.30 4.40
CA GLU A 263 23.73 0.62 3.14
C GLU A 263 22.84 0.36 1.92
N ASP A 264 21.85 -0.55 2.03
CA ASP A 264 20.96 -0.99 0.94
C ASP A 264 19.79 -0.04 0.62
N PHE A 265 19.84 1.18 1.13
CA PHE A 265 18.83 2.22 0.88
C PHE A 265 18.60 2.48 -0.63
N HIS A 266 19.63 2.25 -1.45
CA HIS A 266 19.54 2.40 -2.90
C HIS A 266 18.76 1.26 -3.58
N SER A 267 18.79 0.05 -3.04
CA SER A 267 18.04 -1.10 -3.58
C SER A 267 16.54 -0.89 -3.53
N THR A 268 16.07 -0.10 -2.56
CA THR A 268 14.66 0.30 -2.43
C THR A 268 14.17 1.12 -3.63
N ALA A 269 15.07 1.91 -4.24
CA ALA A 269 14.77 2.66 -5.46
C ALA A 269 14.55 1.75 -6.67
N GLU A 270 15.33 0.68 -6.76
CA GLU A 270 15.25 -0.30 -7.83
C GLU A 270 13.95 -1.13 -7.76
N GLN A 271 13.34 -1.20 -6.57
CA GLN A 271 12.04 -1.84 -6.34
C GLN A 271 10.84 -0.92 -6.62
N GLY A 272 11.02 0.18 -7.34
CA GLY A 272 9.95 1.08 -7.76
C GLY A 272 9.51 2.12 -6.71
N GLN A 273 10.09 2.13 -5.51
CA GLN A 273 9.77 3.06 -4.41
C GLN A 273 10.43 4.44 -4.60
N THR A 274 10.41 4.97 -5.81
CA THR A 274 11.10 6.23 -6.13
C THR A 274 10.45 7.45 -5.50
N ARG A 275 9.14 7.43 -5.28
CA ARG A 275 8.36 8.57 -4.78
C ARG A 275 8.71 8.98 -3.35
N VAL A 276 8.94 8.01 -2.47
CA VAL A 276 9.24 8.28 -1.05
C VAL A 276 10.71 8.60 -0.79
N LEU A 277 11.61 8.35 -1.76
CA LEU A 277 13.05 8.51 -1.59
C LEU A 277 13.48 9.91 -1.15
N PRO A 278 12.96 11.02 -1.70
CA PRO A 278 13.38 12.36 -1.25
C PRO A 278 13.14 12.58 0.24
N ALA A 279 11.97 12.17 0.75
CA ALA A 279 11.64 12.29 2.17
C ALA A 279 12.56 11.41 3.04
N LEU A 280 12.86 10.19 2.59
CA LEU A 280 13.74 9.27 3.30
C LEU A 280 15.21 9.73 3.30
N PHE A 281 15.75 10.25 2.18
CA PHE A 281 17.08 10.86 2.14
C PHE A 281 17.16 12.07 3.06
N ALA A 282 16.15 12.93 3.05
CA ALA A 282 16.10 14.10 3.91
C ALA A 282 16.04 13.71 5.41
N ASP A 283 15.28 12.66 5.76
CA ASP A 283 15.20 12.17 7.15
C ASP A 283 16.51 11.50 7.58
N ARG A 284 17.18 10.74 6.69
CA ARG A 284 18.51 10.20 6.98
C ARG A 284 19.56 11.31 7.14
N ALA A 285 19.49 12.37 6.32
CA ALA A 285 20.34 13.55 6.48
C ALA A 285 20.16 14.20 7.84
N TRP A 286 18.91 14.31 8.32
CA TRP A 286 18.60 14.77 9.67
C TRP A 286 19.25 13.89 10.74
N CYS A 287 19.09 12.58 10.67
CA CYS A 287 19.70 11.65 11.61
C CYS A 287 21.24 11.79 11.62
N ARG A 288 21.89 11.94 10.46
CA ARG A 288 23.33 12.17 10.33
C ARG A 288 23.76 13.50 10.97
N CYS A 289 23.05 14.59 10.70
CA CYS A 289 23.29 15.88 11.36
C CYS A 289 23.23 15.76 12.88
N ARG A 290 22.20 15.11 13.40
CA ARG A 290 21.98 14.94 14.85
C ARG A 290 23.02 14.00 15.49
N SER A 291 23.69 13.18 14.68
CA SER A 291 24.81 12.30 15.09
C SER A 291 26.19 12.88 14.81
N GLY A 292 26.30 14.12 14.28
CA GLY A 292 27.56 14.81 14.00
C GLY A 292 28.21 14.46 12.66
N ASP A 293 27.58 13.62 11.81
CA ASP A 293 28.06 13.32 10.46
C ASP A 293 27.56 14.37 9.46
N PHE A 294 28.15 15.55 9.48
CA PHE A 294 27.78 16.66 8.60
C PHE A 294 28.15 16.41 7.14
N ALA A 295 29.20 15.63 6.87
CA ALA A 295 29.59 15.29 5.50
C ALA A 295 28.59 14.35 4.84
N GLY A 296 28.21 13.29 5.54
CA GLY A 296 27.15 12.37 5.10
C GLY A 296 25.79 13.06 4.98
N ALA A 297 25.47 13.99 5.88
CA ALA A 297 24.23 14.76 5.82
C ALA A 297 24.16 15.61 4.52
N ARG A 298 25.26 16.32 4.14
CA ARG A 298 25.32 17.08 2.88
C ARG A 298 25.16 16.18 1.64
N ALA A 299 25.74 14.98 1.66
CA ALA A 299 25.58 14.01 0.59
C ALA A 299 24.11 13.58 0.43
N ASP A 300 23.41 13.32 1.54
CA ASP A 300 22.00 12.95 1.52
C ASP A 300 21.08 14.13 1.13
N VAL A 301 21.39 15.36 1.54
CA VAL A 301 20.70 16.56 1.06
C VAL A 301 20.74 16.61 -0.45
N ALA A 302 21.92 16.48 -1.06
CA ALA A 302 22.07 16.49 -2.52
C ALA A 302 21.33 15.32 -3.20
N GLN A 303 21.19 14.17 -2.52
CA GLN A 303 20.39 13.04 -3.05
C GLN A 303 18.90 13.33 -2.99
N ALA A 304 18.41 13.94 -1.92
CA ALA A 304 17.01 14.33 -1.77
C ALA A 304 16.63 15.38 -2.83
N GLU A 305 17.39 16.48 -2.93
CA GLU A 305 17.13 17.58 -3.86
C GLU A 305 17.04 17.13 -5.32
N ARG A 306 17.97 16.26 -5.75
CA ARG A 306 17.96 15.72 -7.14
C ARG A 306 16.75 14.87 -7.47
N ARG A 307 16.03 14.37 -6.45
CA ARG A 307 14.90 13.44 -6.60
C ARG A 307 13.56 14.09 -6.34
N ILE A 308 13.52 15.30 -5.81
CA ILE A 308 12.26 16.02 -5.63
C ILE A 308 11.70 16.37 -7.00
N ASP A 309 10.53 15.84 -7.29
CA ASP A 309 9.82 16.02 -8.56
C ASP A 309 8.37 16.44 -8.29
N PRO A 310 7.75 17.29 -9.11
CA PRO A 310 6.34 17.70 -8.95
C PRO A 310 5.34 16.55 -8.96
N THR A 311 5.69 15.40 -9.53
CA THR A 311 4.82 14.21 -9.58
C THR A 311 4.79 13.41 -8.28
N ILE A 312 5.69 13.72 -7.34
CA ILE A 312 5.70 13.10 -6.00
C ILE A 312 4.51 13.61 -5.20
N ASP A 313 3.95 12.73 -4.38
CA ASP A 313 2.82 13.05 -3.52
C ASP A 313 3.09 14.29 -2.66
N SER A 314 2.09 15.13 -2.51
CA SER A 314 2.25 16.44 -1.87
C SER A 314 2.69 16.35 -0.41
N ASP A 315 2.31 15.29 0.31
CA ASP A 315 2.76 15.06 1.69
C ASP A 315 4.21 14.59 1.77
N ASP A 316 4.68 13.75 0.85
CA ASP A 316 6.08 13.33 0.77
C ASP A 316 6.98 14.51 0.39
N ARG A 317 6.53 15.38 -0.53
CA ARG A 317 7.25 16.63 -0.84
C ARG A 317 7.33 17.56 0.37
N ALA A 318 6.23 17.70 1.11
CA ALA A 318 6.21 18.50 2.32
C ALA A 318 7.22 17.98 3.35
N LEU A 319 7.24 16.66 3.58
CA LEU A 319 8.19 16.01 4.48
C LEU A 319 9.63 16.19 4.02
N ALA A 320 9.92 15.97 2.73
CA ALA A 320 11.25 16.14 2.17
C ALA A 320 11.75 17.57 2.38
N HIS A 321 10.99 18.56 1.94
CA HIS A 321 11.36 19.97 2.09
C HIS A 321 11.44 20.41 3.56
N GLY A 322 10.54 19.97 4.42
CA GLY A 322 10.56 20.29 5.84
C GLY A 322 11.82 19.76 6.55
N ARG A 323 12.21 18.53 6.27
CA ARG A 323 13.46 17.96 6.78
C ARG A 323 14.70 18.63 6.20
N LEU A 324 14.71 18.92 4.90
CA LEU A 324 15.81 19.65 4.26
C LEU A 324 16.00 21.02 4.89
N ALA A 325 14.93 21.75 5.16
CA ALA A 325 15.00 23.03 5.87
C ALA A 325 15.66 22.90 7.24
N GLN A 326 15.27 21.89 8.04
CA GLN A 326 15.87 21.63 9.35
C GLN A 326 17.36 21.27 9.24
N VAL A 327 17.74 20.40 8.29
CA VAL A 327 19.12 19.97 8.08
C VAL A 327 19.99 21.17 7.65
N LEU A 328 19.55 21.94 6.67
CA LEU A 328 20.32 23.09 6.14
C LEU A 328 20.47 24.19 7.17
N SER A 329 19.48 24.41 8.02
CA SER A 329 19.59 25.32 9.17
C SER A 329 20.72 24.89 10.13
N VAL A 330 20.81 23.59 10.47
CA VAL A 330 21.91 23.05 11.31
C VAL A 330 23.26 23.17 10.63
N LEU A 331 23.30 22.99 9.30
CA LEU A 331 24.52 23.12 8.48
C LEU A 331 24.96 24.55 8.22
N GLY A 332 24.19 25.57 8.68
CA GLY A 332 24.48 26.98 8.56
C GLY A 332 24.10 27.62 7.21
N ASP A 333 23.38 26.90 6.33
CA ASP A 333 22.88 27.42 5.07
C ASP A 333 21.46 27.99 5.25
N SER A 334 21.37 29.19 5.79
CA SER A 334 20.10 29.84 6.09
C SER A 334 19.28 30.19 4.83
N ALA A 335 19.95 30.48 3.70
CA ALA A 335 19.25 30.84 2.48
C ALA A 335 18.51 29.64 1.88
N SER A 336 19.19 28.51 1.74
CA SER A 336 18.59 27.26 1.26
C SER A 336 17.55 26.72 2.25
N SER A 337 17.81 26.83 3.57
CA SER A 337 16.85 26.46 4.60
C SER A 337 15.50 27.17 4.43
N GLN A 338 15.52 28.51 4.29
CA GLN A 338 14.30 29.30 4.08
C GLN A 338 13.61 29.00 2.74
N ALA A 339 14.37 28.69 1.69
CA ALA A 339 13.79 28.28 0.41
C ALA A 339 13.00 26.96 0.56
N HIS A 340 13.59 25.96 1.21
CA HIS A 340 12.93 24.69 1.49
C HIS A 340 11.73 24.83 2.45
N GLU A 341 11.79 25.71 3.42
CA GLU A 341 10.66 25.99 4.32
C GLU A 341 9.44 26.50 3.55
N ARG A 342 9.62 27.43 2.61
CA ARG A 342 8.54 27.91 1.71
C ARG A 342 7.99 26.78 0.86
N CYS A 343 8.84 25.97 0.23
CA CYS A 343 8.39 24.82 -0.55
C CYS A 343 7.61 23.81 0.29
N ALA A 344 8.00 23.58 1.54
CA ALA A 344 7.27 22.71 2.46
C ALA A 344 5.86 23.26 2.76
N GLN A 345 5.74 24.57 2.99
CA GLN A 345 4.45 25.23 3.23
C GLN A 345 3.53 25.10 2.01
N ASP A 346 4.05 25.35 0.80
CA ASP A 346 3.29 25.21 -0.45
C ASP A 346 2.82 23.76 -0.65
N ALA A 347 3.69 22.78 -0.38
CA ALA A 347 3.34 21.37 -0.46
C ALA A 347 2.28 20.96 0.57
N LEU A 348 2.31 21.51 1.80
CA LEU A 348 1.26 21.30 2.81
C LEU A 348 -0.08 21.92 2.41
N ILE A 349 -0.08 23.06 1.73
CA ILE A 349 -1.30 23.67 1.18
C ILE A 349 -1.88 22.73 0.10
N GLN A 350 -1.02 22.22 -0.78
CA GLN A 350 -1.46 21.28 -1.81
C GLN A 350 -1.99 19.98 -1.19
N HIS A 351 -1.32 19.44 -0.20
CA HIS A 351 -1.77 18.23 0.52
C HIS A 351 -3.19 18.39 1.10
N ARG A 352 -3.49 19.56 1.70
CA ARG A 352 -4.86 19.85 2.19
C ARG A 352 -5.90 19.89 1.06
N ARG A 353 -5.52 20.38 -0.12
CA ARG A 353 -6.40 20.35 -1.30
C ARG A 353 -6.62 18.92 -1.79
N ASP A 354 -5.57 18.10 -1.82
CA ASP A 354 -5.66 16.70 -2.20
C ASP A 354 -6.54 15.91 -1.22
N GLN A 355 -6.41 16.15 0.08
CA GLN A 355 -7.29 15.58 1.11
C GLN A 355 -8.77 15.93 0.89
N ALA A 356 -9.07 17.19 0.59
CA ALA A 356 -10.44 17.64 0.30
C ALA A 356 -10.98 16.98 -0.97
N ARG A 357 -10.17 16.89 -2.03
CA ARG A 357 -10.51 16.25 -3.31
C ARG A 357 -10.80 14.76 -3.15
N VAL A 358 -10.01 14.06 -2.33
CA VAL A 358 -10.26 12.64 -1.99
C VAL A 358 -11.64 12.49 -1.33
N LEU A 359 -11.95 13.28 -0.30
CA LEU A 359 -13.24 13.20 0.39
C LEU A 359 -14.41 13.50 -0.54
N GLU A 360 -14.25 14.46 -1.44
CA GLU A 360 -15.28 14.80 -2.45
C GLU A 360 -15.50 13.61 -3.39
N ALA A 361 -14.43 13.04 -3.96
CA ALA A 361 -14.51 11.91 -4.86
C ALA A 361 -15.22 10.69 -4.24
N PHE A 362 -14.95 10.40 -2.96
CA PHE A 362 -15.54 9.27 -2.25
C PHE A 362 -16.85 9.59 -1.54
N SER A 363 -17.35 10.83 -1.57
CA SER A 363 -18.51 11.27 -0.79
C SER A 363 -19.80 10.49 -1.08
N GLY A 364 -20.02 10.11 -2.34
CA GLY A 364 -21.17 9.29 -2.75
C GLY A 364 -21.14 7.91 -2.10
N LEU A 365 -20.01 7.23 -2.16
CA LEU A 365 -19.79 5.91 -1.54
C LEU A 365 -19.98 5.95 -0.02
N LEU A 366 -19.42 6.96 0.64
CA LEU A 366 -19.51 7.11 2.09
C LEU A 366 -20.95 7.33 2.59
N LYS A 367 -21.80 7.96 1.77
CA LYS A 367 -23.22 8.16 2.09
C LYS A 367 -24.07 6.90 1.88
N VAL A 368 -23.81 6.15 0.81
CA VAL A 368 -24.68 5.05 0.35
C VAL A 368 -24.24 3.70 0.94
N ARG A 369 -22.95 3.52 1.14
CA ARG A 369 -22.33 2.24 1.48
C ARG A 369 -21.54 2.24 2.79
N ALA A 370 -21.85 3.14 3.73
CA ALA A 370 -21.20 3.10 5.04
C ALA A 370 -21.30 1.68 5.63
N PRO A 371 -20.16 1.04 6.01
CA PRO A 371 -20.20 -0.27 6.63
C PRO A 371 -21.16 -0.26 7.82
N ARG A 372 -22.00 -1.29 7.94
CA ARG A 372 -22.87 -1.42 9.10
C ARG A 372 -21.96 -1.59 10.32
N THR A 373 -21.78 -0.53 11.08
CA THR A 373 -21.16 -0.61 12.38
C THR A 373 -21.97 -1.67 13.14
N THR A 374 -21.37 -2.83 13.43
CA THR A 374 -21.93 -3.76 14.41
C THR A 374 -21.94 -3.01 15.74
N ALA A 375 -23.05 -2.29 15.96
CA ALA A 375 -23.32 -1.62 17.20
C ALA A 375 -23.37 -2.67 18.31
N ARG A 376 -22.58 -2.42 19.35
CA ARG A 376 -22.72 -3.03 20.67
C ARG A 376 -22.27 -4.49 20.83
N ALA A 377 -20.98 -4.69 21.05
CA ALA A 377 -20.64 -5.51 22.19
C ALA A 377 -20.99 -4.69 23.44
N ALA A 378 -22.25 -4.81 23.89
CA ALA A 378 -22.66 -4.33 25.18
C ALA A 378 -21.81 -5.06 26.22
N VAL A 379 -20.89 -4.35 26.84
CA VAL A 379 -20.29 -4.77 28.12
C VAL A 379 -21.45 -4.94 29.07
N ARG A 380 -21.93 -6.18 29.24
CA ARG A 380 -22.74 -6.57 30.38
C ARG A 380 -21.78 -6.53 31.58
N THR A 381 -21.73 -5.39 32.24
CA THR A 381 -21.37 -5.37 33.66
C THR A 381 -22.40 -6.20 34.41
N ALA A 382 -22.01 -7.39 34.81
CA ALA A 382 -22.75 -8.12 35.84
C ALA A 382 -22.52 -7.37 37.15
N PRO A 383 -23.57 -7.10 37.94
CA PRO A 383 -23.38 -6.66 39.29
C PRO A 383 -22.98 -7.86 40.19
N CYS A 384 -22.05 -7.59 41.08
CA CYS A 384 -21.53 -8.36 42.22
C CYS A 384 -21.95 -9.79 42.43
#